data_d276e4202050fb6ac4d81787e1a2c665
#
_entry.id   d276e4202050fb6ac4d81787e1a2c665
#
_cell.length_a   1.000
_cell.length_b   1.000
_cell.length_c   1.000
_cell.angle_alpha   90.00
_cell.angle_beta   90.00
_cell.angle_gamma   90.00
#
_symmetry.space_group_name_H-M   'P 1'
#
loop_
_entity.id
_entity.type
_entity.pdbx_description
1 polymer ?
#
loop_
_entity_poly.entity_id
_entity_poly.type
_entity_poly.pdbx_seq_one_letter_code
_entity_poly.pdbx_strand_id
1 'polypeptide(L)'
;MSQFNPYLNFPGNTEEAFNFYKSVFGGEFLAVMRFGEMEGCGEIAETDKSKIAHIALPVGDGNILMGTDSLESFGQKLTFGNNYYVCISPDSREEADRLFGSLSDGGKAEMPMTDMSWGYFGCFADKFGAQWMIVFDPNGGGSK
;
A
#
# COMPACT_ATOMS: atom_id res chain seq x y z
N MET A 1 2.09 -21.23 10.41
CA MET A 1 1.50 -20.72 9.16
C MET A 1 2.25 -19.51 8.66
N SER A 2 2.45 -19.44 7.38
CA SER A 2 3.11 -18.29 6.78
C SER A 2 2.16 -17.10 6.71
N GLN A 3 2.72 -15.91 6.82
CA GLN A 3 1.96 -14.68 6.61
C GLN A 3 2.35 -14.06 5.29
N PHE A 4 1.37 -13.49 4.61
CA PHE A 4 1.60 -12.79 3.35
C PHE A 4 1.24 -11.33 3.56
N ASN A 5 2.23 -10.46 3.44
CA ASN A 5 2.03 -9.02 3.62
C ASN A 5 2.52 -8.28 2.39
N PRO A 6 1.80 -7.24 1.95
CA PRO A 6 2.26 -6.46 0.81
C PRO A 6 3.50 -5.64 1.17
N TYR A 7 4.40 -5.53 0.21
CA TYR A 7 5.60 -4.73 0.36
C TYR A 7 5.74 -3.84 -0.88
N LEU A 8 5.61 -2.54 -0.70
CA LEU A 8 5.56 -1.61 -1.81
C LEU A 8 6.88 -0.88 -1.96
N ASN A 9 7.22 -0.55 -3.21
CA ASN A 9 8.43 0.19 -3.51
C ASN A 9 8.06 1.49 -4.18
N PHE A 10 8.71 2.58 -3.79
CA PHE A 10 8.48 3.89 -4.35
C PHE A 10 9.81 4.57 -4.70
N PRO A 11 9.78 5.52 -5.63
CA PRO A 11 11.02 6.16 -6.10
C PRO A 11 11.42 7.38 -5.27
N GLY A 12 11.37 7.29 -3.95
CA GLY A 12 11.79 8.36 -3.05
C GLY A 12 10.66 9.01 -2.27
N ASN A 13 9.41 8.62 -2.52
CA ASN A 13 8.25 9.24 -1.86
C ASN A 13 7.47 8.25 -0.98
N THR A 14 8.15 7.22 -0.46
CA THR A 14 7.51 6.23 0.41
C THR A 14 6.91 6.87 1.66
N GLU A 15 7.61 7.80 2.28
CA GLU A 15 7.12 8.45 3.50
C GLU A 15 5.80 9.17 3.22
N GLU A 16 5.75 9.92 2.14
CA GLU A 16 4.52 10.63 1.76
C GLU A 16 3.38 9.65 1.49
N ALA A 17 3.67 8.57 0.77
CA ALA A 17 2.67 7.55 0.48
C ALA A 17 2.15 6.90 1.77
N PHE A 18 3.04 6.55 2.69
CA PHE A 18 2.63 5.88 3.92
C PHE A 18 1.93 6.82 4.90
N ASN A 19 2.24 8.10 4.91
CA ASN A 19 1.44 9.06 5.67
C ASN A 19 0.02 9.12 5.13
N PHE A 20 -0.13 9.05 3.82
CA PHE A 20 -1.44 8.97 3.18
C PHE A 20 -2.17 7.68 3.59
N TYR A 21 -1.50 6.53 3.52
CA TYR A 21 -2.11 5.26 3.92
C TYR A 21 -2.51 5.26 5.39
N LYS A 22 -1.67 5.83 6.25
CA LYS A 22 -1.99 5.96 7.66
C LYS A 22 -3.24 6.81 7.87
N SER A 23 -3.41 7.85 7.09
CA SER A 23 -4.60 8.70 7.20
C SER A 23 -5.88 7.96 6.81
N VAL A 24 -5.77 6.96 5.94
CA VAL A 24 -6.91 6.15 5.49
C VAL A 24 -7.19 5.00 6.46
N PHE A 25 -6.15 4.27 6.85
CA PHE A 25 -6.31 3.04 7.64
C PHE A 25 -6.24 3.29 9.14
N GLY A 26 -5.64 4.40 9.57
CA GLY A 26 -5.47 4.71 10.98
C GLY A 26 -4.28 3.98 11.57
N GLY A 27 -4.16 4.03 12.89
CA GLY A 27 -3.11 3.35 13.61
C GLY A 27 -1.79 4.12 13.66
N GLU A 28 -0.75 3.44 14.10
CA GLU A 28 0.58 4.01 14.22
C GLU A 28 1.57 3.11 13.48
N PHE A 29 2.65 3.70 12.98
CA PHE A 29 3.70 2.91 12.34
C PHE A 29 4.33 1.96 13.34
N LEU A 30 4.49 0.72 12.95
CA LEU A 30 5.20 -0.28 13.72
C LEU A 30 6.71 -0.04 13.64
N ALA A 31 7.19 0.41 12.50
CA ALA A 31 8.60 0.68 12.27
C ALA A 31 8.76 1.75 11.20
N VAL A 32 9.75 2.63 11.40
CA VAL A 32 10.19 3.58 10.38
C VAL A 32 11.70 3.60 10.47
N MET A 33 12.37 3.13 9.41
CA MET A 33 13.82 3.11 9.37
C MET A 33 14.31 3.84 8.12
N ARG A 34 15.22 4.77 8.31
CA ARG A 34 15.80 5.52 7.19
C ARG A 34 17.15 4.94 6.82
N PHE A 35 17.58 5.14 5.59
CA PHE A 35 18.86 4.60 5.12
C PHE A 35 20.02 5.09 5.94
N GLY A 36 19.99 6.35 6.39
CA GLY A 36 21.07 6.89 7.21
C GLY A 36 21.20 6.26 8.59
N GLU A 37 20.18 5.53 9.03
CA GLU A 37 20.17 4.88 10.32
C GLU A 37 20.62 3.42 10.24
N MET A 38 20.83 2.91 9.04
CA MET A 38 21.18 1.50 8.85
C MET A 38 22.70 1.32 8.92
N GLU A 39 23.11 0.25 9.59
CA GLU A 39 24.50 -0.17 9.61
C GLU A 39 24.74 -1.22 8.54
N GLY A 40 25.96 -1.27 8.02
CA GLY A 40 26.34 -2.30 7.08
C GLY A 40 25.88 -2.11 5.64
N CYS A 41 25.29 -0.98 5.32
CA CYS A 41 24.85 -0.69 3.96
C CYS A 41 25.93 -0.03 3.12
N GLY A 42 27.15 0.15 3.66
CA GLY A 42 28.21 0.86 2.99
C GLY A 42 27.94 2.37 2.99
N GLU A 43 28.52 3.05 2.02
CA GLU A 43 28.33 4.50 1.92
C GLU A 43 26.97 4.82 1.31
N ILE A 44 26.22 5.64 2.03
CA ILE A 44 24.94 6.15 1.56
C ILE A 44 25.12 7.61 1.16
N ALA A 45 24.65 7.97 -0.01
CA ALA A 45 24.70 9.37 -0.45
C ALA A 45 23.90 10.24 0.51
N GLU A 46 24.36 11.46 0.79
CA GLU A 46 23.66 12.35 1.71
C GLU A 46 22.20 12.55 1.32
N THR A 47 21.92 12.64 0.02
CA THR A 47 20.56 12.83 -0.48
C THR A 47 19.65 11.63 -0.21
N ASP A 48 20.23 10.46 0.07
CA ASP A 48 19.47 9.23 0.30
C ASP A 48 19.30 8.89 1.77
N LYS A 49 20.04 9.55 2.66
CA LYS A 49 20.01 9.20 4.09
C LYS A 49 18.66 9.39 4.76
N SER A 50 17.88 10.35 4.30
CA SER A 50 16.55 10.62 4.87
C SER A 50 15.47 9.75 4.24
N LYS A 51 15.79 9.04 3.17
CA LYS A 51 14.81 8.18 2.50
C LYS A 51 14.51 6.94 3.32
N ILE A 52 13.38 6.33 3.04
CA ILE A 52 12.87 5.21 3.83
C ILE A 52 13.52 3.90 3.38
N ALA A 53 14.23 3.25 4.29
CA ALA A 53 14.76 1.92 4.06
C ALA A 53 13.71 0.87 4.38
N HIS A 54 12.85 1.13 5.37
CA HIS A 54 11.77 0.21 5.73
C HIS A 54 10.73 0.97 6.55
N ILE A 55 9.47 0.78 6.19
CA ILE A 55 8.36 1.31 6.94
C ILE A 55 7.28 0.23 7.04
N ALA A 56 6.61 0.16 8.17
CA ALA A 56 5.58 -0.85 8.41
C ALA A 56 4.40 -0.20 9.10
N LEU A 57 3.21 -0.44 8.54
CA LEU A 57 1.96 0.07 9.08
C LEU A 57 1.01 -1.11 9.30
N PRO A 58 0.63 -1.40 10.55
CA PRO A 58 -0.37 -2.44 10.78
C PRO A 58 -1.71 -2.03 10.17
N VAL A 59 -2.33 -2.92 9.43
CA VAL A 59 -3.62 -2.69 8.80
C VAL A 59 -4.47 -3.93 8.97
N GLY A 60 -5.75 -3.74 9.29
CA GLY A 60 -6.65 -4.87 9.47
C GLY A 60 -6.17 -5.83 10.56
N ASP A 61 -6.64 -7.07 10.49
CA ASP A 61 -6.39 -8.08 11.52
C ASP A 61 -5.11 -8.84 11.25
N GLY A 62 -4.00 -8.37 11.82
CA GLY A 62 -2.73 -9.06 11.71
C GLY A 62 -1.97 -8.84 10.41
N ASN A 63 -2.46 -7.97 9.55
CA ASN A 63 -1.78 -7.66 8.30
C ASN A 63 -0.90 -6.44 8.48
N ILE A 64 0.19 -6.39 7.72
CA ILE A 64 1.14 -5.29 7.80
C ILE A 64 1.42 -4.81 6.38
N LEU A 65 1.20 -3.53 6.15
CA LEU A 65 1.56 -2.89 4.89
C LEU A 65 2.97 -2.33 5.05
N MET A 66 3.88 -2.73 4.19
CA MET A 66 5.29 -2.34 4.31
C MET A 66 5.77 -1.68 3.04
N GLY A 67 6.90 -0.99 3.14
CA GLY A 67 7.46 -0.34 1.97
C GLY A 67 8.88 0.13 2.14
N THR A 68 9.46 0.56 1.05
CA THR A 68 10.82 1.08 0.98
C THR A 68 10.95 2.03 -0.20
N ASP A 69 11.90 2.94 -0.10
CA ASP A 69 12.32 3.73 -1.25
C ASP A 69 13.34 2.95 -2.06
N SER A 70 13.16 2.93 -3.38
CA SER A 70 14.17 2.39 -4.29
C SER A 70 15.23 3.44 -4.52
N LEU A 71 16.51 3.04 -4.45
CA LEU A 71 17.61 3.98 -4.63
C LEU A 71 18.28 3.75 -5.99
N GLU A 72 18.25 4.77 -6.83
CA GLU A 72 18.94 4.70 -8.11
C GLU A 72 20.46 4.58 -7.93
N SER A 73 20.98 5.16 -6.85
CA SER A 73 22.41 5.07 -6.53
C SER A 73 22.86 3.63 -6.30
N PHE A 74 21.92 2.72 -5.97
CA PHE A 74 22.22 1.30 -5.81
C PHE A 74 21.87 0.50 -7.05
N GLY A 75 21.60 1.18 -8.17
CA GLY A 75 21.26 0.52 -9.42
C GLY A 75 19.82 0.03 -9.50
N GLN A 76 18.99 0.40 -8.56
CA GLN A 76 17.58 0.01 -8.57
C GLN A 76 16.80 0.89 -9.55
N LYS A 77 16.13 0.22 -10.48
CA LYS A 77 15.27 0.91 -11.44
C LYS A 77 13.85 0.43 -11.25
N LEU A 78 13.01 1.29 -10.71
CA LEU A 78 11.64 0.95 -10.39
C LEU A 78 10.76 1.06 -11.63
N THR A 79 9.95 0.05 -11.88
CA THR A 79 8.95 0.05 -12.94
C THR A 79 7.59 -0.19 -12.32
N PHE A 80 6.65 0.71 -12.57
CA PHE A 80 5.27 0.54 -12.13
C PHE A 80 4.53 -0.28 -13.16
N GLY A 81 3.70 -1.21 -12.68
CA GLY A 81 2.91 -2.06 -13.55
C GLY A 81 1.51 -2.24 -13.00
N ASN A 82 0.72 -3.04 -13.69
CA ASN A 82 -0.68 -3.26 -13.30
C ASN A 82 -1.06 -4.73 -13.28
N ASN A 83 -0.08 -5.60 -13.05
CA ASN A 83 -0.33 -7.04 -13.04
C ASN A 83 -0.57 -7.57 -11.62
N TYR A 84 -1.00 -6.71 -10.71
CA TYR A 84 -1.30 -7.08 -9.32
C TYR A 84 -2.30 -6.12 -8.73
N TYR A 85 -2.92 -6.53 -7.63
CA TYR A 85 -3.71 -5.66 -6.77
C TYR A 85 -3.45 -6.04 -5.32
N VAL A 86 -3.38 -5.03 -4.44
CA VAL A 86 -3.52 -5.29 -3.00
C VAL A 86 -5.01 -5.30 -2.74
N CYS A 87 -5.53 -6.43 -2.32
CA CYS A 87 -6.96 -6.62 -2.17
C CYS A 87 -7.39 -6.41 -0.72
N ILE A 88 -8.40 -5.57 -0.53
CA ILE A 88 -8.97 -5.29 0.78
C ILE A 88 -10.38 -5.84 0.81
N SER A 89 -10.70 -6.56 1.89
CA SER A 89 -12.04 -7.09 2.12
C SER A 89 -12.65 -6.38 3.32
N PRO A 90 -13.40 -5.30 3.11
CA PRO A 90 -13.99 -4.56 4.23
C PRO A 90 -15.18 -5.28 4.83
N ASP A 91 -15.62 -4.82 6.01
CA ASP A 91 -16.69 -5.46 6.75
C ASP A 91 -18.07 -4.99 6.33
N SER A 92 -18.16 -3.90 5.57
CA SER A 92 -19.45 -3.34 5.18
C SER A 92 -19.33 -2.64 3.84
N ARG A 93 -20.49 -2.39 3.24
CA ARG A 93 -20.57 -1.65 1.98
C ARG A 93 -20.14 -0.20 2.19
N GLU A 94 -20.51 0.38 3.32
CA GLU A 94 -20.11 1.77 3.65
C GLU A 94 -18.60 1.88 3.78
N GLU A 95 -17.96 0.90 4.42
CA GLU A 95 -16.51 0.89 4.54
C GLU A 95 -15.84 0.69 3.18
N ALA A 96 -16.42 -0.15 2.32
CA ALA A 96 -15.93 -0.32 0.95
C ALA A 96 -15.93 0.99 0.19
N ASP A 97 -17.03 1.74 0.27
CA ASP A 97 -17.14 3.02 -0.41
C ASP A 97 -16.16 4.05 0.16
N ARG A 98 -15.99 4.07 1.47
CA ARG A 98 -15.05 4.98 2.12
C ARG A 98 -13.62 4.71 1.68
N LEU A 99 -13.22 3.44 1.68
CA LEU A 99 -11.86 3.06 1.28
C LEU A 99 -11.61 3.38 -0.18
N PHE A 100 -12.58 3.07 -1.04
CA PHE A 100 -12.43 3.38 -2.46
C PHE A 100 -12.26 4.88 -2.69
N GLY A 101 -13.14 5.68 -2.07
CA GLY A 101 -13.10 7.13 -2.25
C GLY A 101 -11.82 7.74 -1.71
N SER A 102 -11.36 7.29 -0.54
CA SER A 102 -10.17 7.86 0.09
C SER A 102 -8.88 7.45 -0.63
N LEU A 103 -8.75 6.17 -0.95
CA LEU A 103 -7.52 5.65 -1.57
C LEU A 103 -7.39 6.05 -3.03
N SER A 104 -8.50 6.16 -3.75
CA SER A 104 -8.44 6.50 -5.18
C SER A 104 -8.31 8.01 -5.42
N ASP A 105 -8.47 8.82 -4.39
CA ASP A 105 -8.41 10.28 -4.53
C ASP A 105 -7.05 10.72 -5.05
N GLY A 106 -7.06 11.45 -6.15
CA GLY A 106 -5.84 11.86 -6.84
C GLY A 106 -5.21 10.79 -7.70
N GLY A 107 -5.76 9.59 -7.68
CA GLY A 107 -5.30 8.48 -8.48
C GLY A 107 -6.19 8.26 -9.69
N LYS A 108 -6.30 7.00 -10.12
CA LYS A 108 -7.05 6.65 -11.31
C LYS A 108 -7.93 5.44 -11.05
N ALA A 109 -9.25 5.63 -11.08
CA ALA A 109 -10.18 4.52 -10.95
C ALA A 109 -10.18 3.71 -12.25
N GLU A 110 -10.00 2.40 -12.09
CA GLU A 110 -10.04 1.46 -13.20
C GLU A 110 -11.46 0.95 -13.39
N MET A 111 -12.07 0.53 -12.26
CA MET A 111 -13.46 0.12 -12.25
C MET A 111 -14.10 0.66 -10.97
N PRO A 112 -15.18 1.45 -11.07
CA PRO A 112 -15.86 1.95 -9.88
C PRO A 112 -16.50 0.81 -9.11
N MET A 113 -16.85 1.06 -7.84
CA MET A 113 -17.54 0.05 -7.04
C MET A 113 -18.81 -0.39 -7.75
N THR A 114 -18.94 -1.67 -8.00
CA THR A 114 -19.98 -2.26 -8.83
C THR A 114 -20.46 -3.57 -8.20
N ASP A 115 -21.77 -3.78 -8.21
CA ASP A 115 -22.32 -5.04 -7.75
C ASP A 115 -22.10 -6.12 -8.79
N MET A 116 -21.38 -7.17 -8.39
CA MET A 116 -21.14 -8.35 -9.21
C MET A 116 -21.81 -9.54 -8.54
N SER A 117 -21.97 -10.63 -9.27
CA SER A 117 -22.59 -11.83 -8.69
C SER A 117 -21.83 -12.38 -7.49
N TRP A 118 -20.53 -12.10 -7.42
CA TRP A 118 -19.64 -12.61 -6.36
C TRP A 118 -19.27 -11.56 -5.32
N GLY A 119 -19.77 -10.34 -5.43
CA GLY A 119 -19.51 -9.33 -4.43
C GLY A 119 -19.56 -7.92 -4.99
N TYR A 120 -19.42 -6.96 -4.09
CA TYR A 120 -19.35 -5.53 -4.39
C TYR A 120 -17.89 -5.15 -4.55
N PHE A 121 -17.48 -4.73 -5.73
CA PHE A 121 -16.07 -4.74 -6.11
C PHE A 121 -15.71 -3.50 -6.91
N GLY A 122 -14.48 -3.04 -6.72
CA GLY A 122 -13.89 -1.96 -7.52
C GLY A 122 -12.37 -2.04 -7.45
N CYS A 123 -11.71 -1.41 -8.39
CA CYS A 123 -10.25 -1.37 -8.41
C CYS A 123 -9.74 -0.05 -8.99
N PHE A 124 -8.52 0.31 -8.58
CA PHE A 124 -7.95 1.61 -8.93
C PHE A 124 -6.45 1.60 -8.68
N ALA A 125 -5.76 2.60 -9.23
CA ALA A 125 -4.40 2.94 -8.83
C ALA A 125 -4.48 4.19 -7.95
N ASP A 126 -3.75 4.20 -6.83
CA ASP A 126 -3.74 5.39 -6.00
C ASP A 126 -2.81 6.45 -6.61
N LYS A 127 -2.76 7.63 -6.00
CA LYS A 127 -1.98 8.73 -6.56
C LYS A 127 -0.46 8.48 -6.55
N PHE A 128 -0.03 7.44 -5.85
CA PHE A 128 1.39 7.04 -5.81
C PHE A 128 1.69 5.88 -6.74
N GLY A 129 0.68 5.35 -7.42
CA GLY A 129 0.85 4.29 -8.41
C GLY A 129 0.64 2.87 -7.90
N ALA A 130 0.32 2.70 -6.63
CA ALA A 130 0.01 1.37 -6.11
C ALA A 130 -1.39 0.94 -6.54
N GLN A 131 -1.54 -0.34 -6.83
CA GLN A 131 -2.78 -0.90 -7.35
C GLN A 131 -3.58 -1.54 -6.22
N TRP A 132 -4.86 -1.18 -6.12
CA TRP A 132 -5.75 -1.64 -5.05
C TRP A 132 -7.02 -2.22 -5.63
N MET A 133 -7.57 -3.20 -4.93
CA MET A 133 -8.88 -3.78 -5.23
C MET A 133 -9.67 -3.86 -3.94
N ILE A 134 -10.94 -3.49 -3.99
CA ILE A 134 -11.82 -3.56 -2.82
C ILE A 134 -12.94 -4.51 -3.17
N VAL A 135 -13.13 -5.52 -2.32
CA VAL A 135 -14.15 -6.55 -2.53
C VAL A 135 -14.91 -6.75 -1.22
N PHE A 136 -16.18 -6.38 -1.21
CA PHE A 136 -17.06 -6.67 -0.09
C PHE A 136 -18.02 -7.76 -0.50
N ASP A 137 -18.01 -8.86 0.24
CA ASP A 137 -18.94 -9.95 0.03
C ASP A 137 -19.99 -9.92 1.15
N PRO A 138 -21.24 -9.60 0.82
CA PRO A 138 -22.29 -9.54 1.84
C PRO A 138 -22.55 -10.89 2.53
N ASN A 139 -22.09 -11.98 1.93
CA ASN A 139 -22.23 -13.31 2.53
C ASN A 139 -21.04 -13.68 3.43
N GLY A 140 -20.08 -12.77 3.57
CA GLY A 140 -19.03 -12.89 4.58
C GLY A 140 -17.96 -13.91 4.32
N GLY A 141 -17.86 -14.46 3.16
CA GLY A 141 -16.87 -15.49 2.93
C GLY A 141 -16.39 -15.64 1.52
N GLY A 142 -16.74 -14.69 0.69
CA GLY A 142 -16.57 -14.82 -0.74
C GLY A 142 -15.14 -14.83 -1.25
N SER A 143 -14.20 -14.43 -0.45
CA SER A 143 -12.80 -14.42 -0.87
C SER A 143 -12.14 -15.80 -0.75
N LYS A 144 -12.89 -16.76 -0.35
CA LYS A 144 -12.35 -18.12 -0.23
C LYS A 144 -12.31 -18.84 -1.56
#